data_97c1de2f226865aa36fb459005805a93
#
_entry.id   97c1de2f226865aa36fb459005805a93
#
_cell.length_a   1.000
_cell.length_b   1.000
_cell.length_c   1.000
_cell.angle_alpha   90.00
_cell.angle_beta   90.00
_cell.angle_gamma   90.00
#
_symmetry.space_group_name_H-M   'P 1'
#
loop_
_entity.id
_entity.type
_entity.pdbx_description
1 polymer ?
#
loop_
_entity_poly.entity_id
_entity_poly.type
_entity_poly.pdbx_seq_one_letter_code
_entity_poly.pdbx_strand_id
1 'polypeptide(L)'
;SRKYKKLSDVYEYVKKIEKNRSEIGFDIDGMVIKINDINTQNMLGNTSKYPRWAVAAKFSSEKALSKVRDIDLQVGRTGAITPVARLDPINIGGVIVSNATLHNFDEIERKDIRIDDFVWVKRAGDVIPYVSEVELSKREKKNIKFKVPKLCPCKEFPIIKNVNETV
;
A
#
# COMPACT_ATOMS: atom_id res chain seq x y z
N SER A 1 25.78 9.84 1.06
CA SER A 1 26.13 8.47 0.61
C SER A 1 27.33 7.93 1.38
N ARG A 2 27.41 6.62 1.57
CA ARG A 2 28.50 5.92 2.26
C ARG A 2 29.00 4.77 1.38
N LYS A 3 30.31 4.42 1.53
CA LYS A 3 30.92 3.29 0.83
C LYS A 3 31.21 2.17 1.83
N TYR A 4 30.92 0.94 1.42
CA TYR A 4 31.17 -0.27 2.20
C TYR A 4 31.91 -1.30 1.35
N LYS A 5 32.72 -2.14 2.00
CA LYS A 5 33.45 -3.23 1.33
C LYS A 5 32.72 -4.58 1.43
N LYS A 6 31.86 -4.75 2.44
CA LYS A 6 31.11 -5.99 2.67
C LYS A 6 29.62 -5.75 2.56
N LEU A 7 28.90 -6.72 2.00
CA LEU A 7 27.43 -6.66 1.86
C LEU A 7 26.71 -6.68 3.23
N SER A 8 27.28 -7.36 4.22
CA SER A 8 26.77 -7.35 5.60
C SER A 8 26.64 -5.93 6.17
N ASP A 9 27.68 -5.11 5.97
CA ASP A 9 27.74 -3.75 6.50
C ASP A 9 26.74 -2.84 5.81
N VAL A 10 26.49 -3.09 4.50
CA VAL A 10 25.44 -2.40 3.73
C VAL A 10 24.06 -2.74 4.30
N TYR A 11 23.81 -4.02 4.59
CA TYR A 11 22.52 -4.48 5.12
C TYR A 11 22.25 -3.90 6.51
N GLU A 12 23.25 -3.90 7.38
CA GLU A 12 23.13 -3.27 8.71
C GLU A 12 22.87 -1.77 8.60
N TYR A 13 23.54 -1.10 7.67
CA TYR A 13 23.28 0.32 7.44
C TYR A 13 21.87 0.60 6.92
N VAL A 14 21.35 -0.20 6.00
CA VAL A 14 19.97 -0.09 5.52
C VAL A 14 18.99 -0.24 6.68
N LYS A 15 19.15 -1.27 7.53
CA LYS A 15 18.31 -1.46 8.72
C LYS A 15 18.39 -0.30 9.72
N LYS A 16 19.59 0.24 9.91
CA LYS A 16 19.79 1.40 10.78
C LYS A 16 19.03 2.62 10.26
N ILE A 17 19.11 2.88 8.95
CA ILE A 17 18.38 4.01 8.33
C ILE A 17 16.87 3.79 8.39
N GLU A 18 16.39 2.57 8.11
CA GLU A 18 14.97 2.22 8.21
C GLU A 18 14.42 2.49 9.63
N LYS A 19 15.18 2.10 10.66
CA LYS A 19 14.79 2.33 12.07
C LYS A 19 14.74 3.82 12.44
N ASN A 20 15.66 4.62 11.91
CA ASN A 20 15.81 6.03 12.25
C ASN A 20 15.24 6.95 11.16
N ARG A 21 14.37 6.45 10.28
CA ARG A 21 13.88 7.24 9.13
C ARG A 21 13.14 8.52 9.53
N SER A 22 12.45 8.52 10.66
CA SER A 22 11.76 9.70 11.21
C SER A 22 12.70 10.84 11.61
N GLU A 23 13.99 10.56 11.85
CA GLU A 23 15.02 11.53 12.22
C GLU A 23 15.68 12.21 11.01
N ILE A 24 15.38 11.77 9.79
CA ILE A 24 16.10 12.19 8.57
C ILE A 24 15.60 13.54 8.03
N GLY A 25 14.52 14.10 8.54
CA GLY A 25 14.04 15.43 8.15
C GLY A 25 13.35 15.49 6.77
N PHE A 26 13.26 14.37 6.05
CA PHE A 26 12.49 14.20 4.81
C PHE A 26 12.04 12.75 4.67
N ASP A 27 10.95 12.54 3.94
CA ASP A 27 10.39 11.21 3.74
C ASP A 27 11.26 10.38 2.79
N ILE A 28 11.52 9.13 3.19
CA ILE A 28 12.23 8.13 2.37
C ILE A 28 11.50 6.79 2.39
N ASP A 29 11.38 6.16 1.25
CA ASP A 29 10.74 4.84 1.08
C ASP A 29 11.75 3.69 0.91
N GLY A 30 13.04 4.03 0.84
CA GLY A 30 14.11 3.05 0.68
C GLY A 30 15.45 3.69 0.35
N MET A 31 16.42 2.83 0.01
CA MET A 31 17.76 3.22 -0.37
C MET A 31 18.18 2.55 -1.67
N VAL A 32 18.98 3.22 -2.47
CA VAL A 32 19.58 2.60 -3.66
C VAL A 32 21.02 2.21 -3.34
N ILE A 33 21.31 0.94 -3.51
CA ILE A 33 22.65 0.36 -3.37
C ILE A 33 23.25 0.23 -4.76
N LYS A 34 24.45 0.76 -4.94
CA LYS A 34 25.13 0.78 -6.24
C LYS A 34 26.56 0.23 -6.12
N ILE A 35 27.03 -0.45 -7.15
CA ILE A 35 28.45 -0.76 -7.29
C ILE A 35 29.20 0.56 -7.47
N ASN A 36 30.28 0.78 -6.68
CA ASN A 36 30.99 2.05 -6.68
C ASN A 36 32.00 2.19 -7.85
N ASP A 37 32.51 1.08 -8.36
CA ASP A 37 33.50 1.08 -9.45
C ASP A 37 32.82 1.26 -10.80
N ILE A 38 33.18 2.33 -11.52
CA ILE A 38 32.58 2.70 -12.81
C ILE A 38 32.91 1.67 -13.90
N ASN A 39 34.12 1.09 -13.89
CA ASN A 39 34.48 0.07 -14.87
C ASN A 39 33.57 -1.17 -14.71
N THR A 40 33.34 -1.59 -13.48
CA THR A 40 32.41 -2.68 -13.17
C THR A 40 30.96 -2.33 -13.54
N GLN A 41 30.53 -1.08 -13.34
CA GLN A 41 29.20 -0.64 -13.79
C GLN A 41 29.05 -0.76 -15.31
N ASN A 42 30.07 -0.30 -16.06
CA ASN A 42 30.09 -0.37 -17.52
C ASN A 42 30.09 -1.82 -18.02
N MET A 43 30.85 -2.71 -17.37
CA MET A 43 30.90 -4.13 -17.72
C MET A 43 29.53 -4.84 -17.46
N LEU A 44 28.83 -4.53 -16.37
CA LEU A 44 27.55 -5.10 -16.06
C LEU A 44 26.43 -4.54 -16.96
N GLY A 45 26.55 -3.31 -17.40
CA GLY A 45 25.59 -2.65 -18.27
C GLY A 45 24.20 -2.47 -17.70
N ASN A 46 23.25 -2.30 -18.59
CA ASN A 46 21.85 -2.05 -18.29
C ASN A 46 20.94 -3.12 -18.91
N THR A 47 19.76 -3.30 -18.33
CA THR A 47 18.62 -3.91 -19.01
C THR A 47 17.86 -2.84 -19.79
N SER A 48 16.78 -3.21 -20.49
CA SER A 48 15.90 -2.24 -21.15
C SER A 48 15.23 -1.23 -20.19
N LYS A 49 15.17 -1.54 -18.90
CA LYS A 49 14.41 -0.75 -17.90
C LYS A 49 15.27 -0.23 -16.73
N TYR A 50 16.35 -0.91 -16.37
CA TYR A 50 17.13 -0.59 -15.17
C TYR A 50 18.60 -1.03 -15.29
N PRO A 51 19.51 -0.40 -14.51
CA PRO A 51 20.91 -0.81 -14.46
C PRO A 51 21.08 -2.13 -13.70
N ARG A 52 22.03 -2.98 -14.15
CA ARG A 52 22.38 -4.24 -13.47
C ARG A 52 23.30 -4.03 -12.26
N TRP A 53 23.88 -2.86 -12.13
CA TRP A 53 24.83 -2.47 -11.08
C TRP A 53 24.19 -1.71 -9.91
N ALA A 54 22.85 -1.59 -9.90
CA ALA A 54 22.11 -0.92 -8.83
C ALA A 54 20.88 -1.74 -8.42
N VAL A 55 20.56 -1.72 -7.13
CA VAL A 55 19.37 -2.35 -6.55
C VAL A 55 18.73 -1.43 -5.54
N ALA A 56 17.40 -1.34 -5.54
CA ALA A 56 16.65 -0.62 -4.54
C ALA A 56 16.33 -1.53 -3.36
N ALA A 57 16.73 -1.12 -2.16
CA ALA A 57 16.32 -1.72 -0.90
C ALA A 57 15.15 -0.89 -0.34
N LYS A 58 13.93 -1.33 -0.60
CA LYS A 58 12.71 -0.69 -0.08
C LYS A 58 12.53 -0.99 1.41
N PHE A 59 12.14 0.03 2.18
CA PHE A 59 11.78 -0.15 3.57
C PHE A 59 10.43 -0.82 3.71
N SER A 60 10.21 -1.43 4.87
CA SER A 60 8.91 -2.00 5.21
C SER A 60 7.86 -0.88 5.22
N SER A 61 6.72 -1.13 4.57
CA SER A 61 5.61 -0.18 4.63
C SER A 61 5.07 -0.10 6.05
N GLU A 62 4.83 1.11 6.52
CA GLU A 62 4.15 1.29 7.80
C GLU A 62 2.74 0.76 7.73
N LYS A 63 2.32 0.12 8.83
CA LYS A 63 0.96 -0.36 8.98
C LYS A 63 0.40 0.05 10.34
N ALA A 64 -0.87 0.35 10.36
CA ALA A 64 -1.60 0.63 11.59
C ALA A 64 -2.97 -0.04 11.56
N LEU A 65 -3.50 -0.32 12.75
CA LEU A 65 -4.79 -0.97 12.91
C LEU A 65 -5.87 0.11 13.07
N SER A 66 -6.92 0.05 12.23
CA SER A 66 -8.07 0.94 12.33
C SER A 66 -9.38 0.18 12.14
N LYS A 67 -10.48 0.82 12.51
CA LYS A 67 -11.82 0.25 12.37
C LYS A 67 -12.50 0.78 11.11
N VAL A 68 -13.09 -0.12 10.32
CA VAL A 68 -13.92 0.24 9.16
C VAL A 68 -15.26 0.75 9.65
N ARG A 69 -15.58 2.01 9.36
CA ARG A 69 -16.87 2.64 9.72
C ARG A 69 -17.90 2.48 8.62
N ASP A 70 -17.47 2.57 7.38
CA ASP A 70 -18.33 2.45 6.21
C ASP A 70 -17.49 2.11 4.97
N ILE A 71 -18.14 1.78 3.87
CA ILE A 71 -17.51 1.55 2.57
C ILE A 71 -18.22 2.40 1.52
N ASP A 72 -17.53 3.44 1.06
CA ASP A 72 -17.99 4.31 -0.01
C ASP A 72 -17.62 3.75 -1.39
N LEU A 73 -18.39 4.12 -2.38
CA LEU A 73 -18.10 3.83 -3.79
C LEU A 73 -17.69 5.11 -4.51
N GLN A 74 -16.48 5.15 -5.00
CA GLN A 74 -15.97 6.26 -5.81
C GLN A 74 -16.02 5.89 -7.28
N VAL A 75 -16.60 6.77 -8.09
CA VAL A 75 -16.66 6.61 -9.54
C VAL A 75 -15.49 7.35 -10.16
N GLY A 76 -14.61 6.62 -10.82
CA GLY A 76 -13.49 7.18 -11.57
C GLY A 76 -13.90 7.84 -12.89
N ARG A 77 -12.96 8.53 -13.52
CA ARG A 77 -13.18 9.25 -14.78
C ARG A 77 -13.63 8.34 -15.94
N THR A 78 -13.24 7.08 -15.91
CA THR A 78 -13.61 6.07 -16.92
C THR A 78 -14.93 5.35 -16.61
N GLY A 79 -15.61 5.70 -15.49
CA GLY A 79 -16.78 4.99 -15.01
C GLY A 79 -16.46 3.80 -14.10
N ALA A 80 -15.18 3.43 -13.94
CA ALA A 80 -14.78 2.37 -13.01
C ALA A 80 -15.12 2.74 -11.56
N ILE A 81 -15.69 1.79 -10.82
CA ILE A 81 -16.10 1.99 -9.43
C ILE A 81 -15.06 1.37 -8.50
N THR A 82 -14.47 2.20 -7.66
CA THR A 82 -13.49 1.79 -6.66
C THR A 82 -14.11 1.89 -5.27
N PRO A 83 -14.19 0.78 -4.51
CA PRO A 83 -14.63 0.83 -3.12
C PRO A 83 -13.51 1.40 -2.23
N VAL A 84 -13.90 2.27 -1.29
CA VAL A 84 -13.01 2.94 -0.35
C VAL A 84 -13.56 2.77 1.06
N ALA A 85 -12.75 2.19 1.95
CA ALA A 85 -13.10 2.08 3.36
C ALA A 85 -12.97 3.43 4.06
N ARG A 86 -14.01 3.87 4.75
CA ARG A 86 -13.94 4.92 5.75
C ARG A 86 -13.46 4.33 7.06
N LEU A 87 -12.45 4.93 7.64
CA LEU A 87 -11.75 4.42 8.80
C LEU A 87 -11.82 5.39 9.97
N ASP A 88 -11.69 4.87 11.18
CA ASP A 88 -11.29 5.73 12.29
C ASP A 88 -9.92 6.36 11.96
N PRO A 89 -9.75 7.69 12.17
CA PRO A 89 -8.51 8.34 11.84
C PRO A 89 -7.31 7.72 12.57
N ILE A 90 -6.28 7.34 11.81
CA ILE A 90 -5.04 6.76 12.34
C ILE A 90 -3.83 7.45 11.76
N ASN A 91 -2.76 7.51 12.53
CA ASN A 91 -1.48 8.01 12.04
C ASN A 91 -0.68 6.88 11.41
N ILE A 92 -0.26 7.06 10.15
CA ILE A 92 0.63 6.15 9.43
C ILE A 92 1.73 6.99 8.79
N GLY A 93 2.97 6.85 9.29
CA GLY A 93 4.11 7.60 8.75
C GLY A 93 3.98 9.12 8.90
N GLY A 94 3.43 9.60 10.03
CA GLY A 94 3.25 11.02 10.29
C GLY A 94 2.00 11.64 9.62
N VAL A 95 1.23 10.87 8.85
CA VAL A 95 0.02 11.34 8.15
C VAL A 95 -1.23 10.71 8.75
N ILE A 96 -2.25 11.53 9.00
CA ILE A 96 -3.56 11.04 9.46
C ILE A 96 -4.32 10.48 8.25
N VAL A 97 -4.65 9.19 8.34
CA VAL A 97 -5.38 8.43 7.32
C VAL A 97 -6.79 8.14 7.83
N SER A 98 -7.80 8.59 7.11
CA SER A 98 -9.24 8.33 7.40
C SER A 98 -9.90 7.51 6.29
N ASN A 99 -9.23 7.32 5.14
CA ASN A 99 -9.74 6.57 4.01
C ASN A 99 -8.66 5.66 3.46
N ALA A 100 -9.02 4.43 3.07
CA ALA A 100 -8.11 3.49 2.43
C ALA A 100 -8.81 2.77 1.27
N THR A 101 -8.12 2.60 0.16
CA THR A 101 -8.69 1.87 -0.97
C THR A 101 -8.84 0.38 -0.64
N LEU A 102 -9.93 -0.19 -1.13
CA LEU A 102 -10.19 -1.63 -1.10
C LEU A 102 -9.89 -2.28 -2.46
N HIS A 103 -9.32 -1.49 -3.39
CA HIS A 103 -8.99 -1.83 -4.76
C HIS A 103 -10.24 -2.13 -5.60
N ASN A 104 -10.90 -3.26 -5.37
CA ASN A 104 -12.10 -3.72 -6.08
C ASN A 104 -13.00 -4.58 -5.19
N PHE A 105 -14.16 -4.96 -5.70
CA PHE A 105 -15.11 -5.78 -4.94
C PHE A 105 -14.62 -7.20 -4.68
N ASP A 106 -13.81 -7.77 -5.58
CA ASP A 106 -13.25 -9.11 -5.42
C ASP A 106 -12.26 -9.16 -4.25
N GLU A 107 -11.52 -8.07 -4.00
CA GLU A 107 -10.66 -7.93 -2.83
C GLU A 107 -11.45 -7.86 -1.52
N ILE A 108 -12.60 -7.19 -1.51
CA ILE A 108 -13.50 -7.16 -0.34
C ILE A 108 -13.98 -8.57 -0.02
N GLU A 109 -14.40 -9.31 -1.05
CA GLU A 109 -14.90 -10.67 -0.90
C GLU A 109 -13.77 -11.64 -0.49
N ARG A 110 -12.62 -11.57 -1.15
CA ARG A 110 -11.45 -12.40 -0.86
C ARG A 110 -10.93 -12.24 0.56
N LYS A 111 -10.91 -11.01 1.07
CA LYS A 111 -10.47 -10.67 2.44
C LYS A 111 -11.60 -10.75 3.46
N ASP A 112 -12.84 -10.99 3.02
CA ASP A 112 -14.08 -10.96 3.84
C ASP A 112 -14.16 -9.69 4.70
N ILE A 113 -13.95 -8.51 4.09
CA ILE A 113 -13.98 -7.23 4.80
C ILE A 113 -15.43 -6.86 5.11
N ARG A 114 -15.70 -6.52 6.36
CA ARG A 114 -17.03 -6.13 6.84
C ARG A 114 -17.00 -4.76 7.50
N ILE A 115 -18.13 -4.08 7.50
CA ILE A 115 -18.32 -2.87 8.30
C ILE A 115 -18.15 -3.26 9.77
N ASP A 116 -17.50 -2.39 10.54
CA ASP A 116 -17.09 -2.57 11.93
C ASP A 116 -15.90 -3.54 12.16
N ASP A 117 -15.29 -4.10 11.10
CA ASP A 117 -14.04 -4.85 11.25
C ASP A 117 -12.87 -3.95 11.63
N PHE A 118 -11.94 -4.52 12.39
CA PHE A 118 -10.60 -3.96 12.52
C PHE A 118 -9.72 -4.46 11.37
N VAL A 119 -9.06 -3.52 10.69
CA VAL A 119 -8.25 -3.79 9.50
C VAL A 119 -6.86 -3.19 9.64
N TRP A 120 -5.87 -3.89 9.11
CA TRP A 120 -4.52 -3.37 8.97
C TRP A 120 -4.43 -2.53 7.70
N VAL A 121 -4.14 -1.26 7.89
CA VAL A 121 -3.96 -0.30 6.80
C VAL A 121 -2.47 -0.10 6.56
N LYS A 122 -2.05 -0.16 5.31
CA LYS A 122 -0.67 0.09 4.87
C LYS A 122 -0.60 1.34 4.01
N ARG A 123 0.48 2.08 4.18
CA ARG A 123 0.88 3.18 3.31
C ARG A 123 2.35 3.00 2.96
N ALA A 124 2.68 2.92 1.68
CA ALA A 124 4.06 2.84 1.19
C ALA A 124 4.44 4.21 0.62
N GLY A 125 5.29 4.96 1.33
CA GLY A 125 5.68 6.31 0.91
C GLY A 125 4.48 7.22 0.68
N ASP A 126 4.45 7.92 -0.46
CA ASP A 126 3.37 8.84 -0.84
C ASP A 126 2.24 8.17 -1.65
N VAL A 127 2.11 6.85 -1.52
CA VAL A 127 1.08 6.05 -2.23
C VAL A 127 -0.23 6.05 -1.44
N ILE A 128 -1.33 5.88 -2.17
CA ILE A 128 -2.69 5.80 -1.61
C ILE A 128 -2.76 4.69 -0.55
N PRO A 129 -3.24 4.99 0.68
CA PRO A 129 -3.43 3.98 1.72
C PRO A 129 -4.39 2.87 1.27
N TYR A 130 -4.09 1.63 1.63
CA TYR A 130 -4.93 0.49 1.29
C TYR A 130 -5.08 -0.49 2.46
N VAL A 131 -6.21 -1.20 2.47
CA VAL A 131 -6.46 -2.27 3.45
C VAL A 131 -5.69 -3.52 3.03
N SER A 132 -4.74 -3.94 3.88
CA SER A 132 -3.92 -5.13 3.61
C SER A 132 -4.59 -6.42 4.07
N GLU A 133 -5.12 -6.43 5.28
CA GLU A 133 -5.70 -7.62 5.92
C GLU A 133 -6.72 -7.24 7.00
N VAL A 134 -7.60 -8.18 7.36
CA VAL A 134 -8.57 -8.04 8.45
C VAL A 134 -8.00 -8.67 9.71
N GLU A 135 -8.17 -8.00 10.85
CA GLU A 135 -7.82 -8.54 12.17
C GLU A 135 -8.98 -9.40 12.72
N LEU A 136 -9.01 -10.66 12.30
CA LEU A 136 -10.12 -11.58 12.61
C LEU A 136 -10.29 -11.83 14.11
N SER A 137 -9.21 -11.72 14.91
CA SER A 137 -9.28 -11.91 16.37
C SER A 137 -10.16 -10.87 17.06
N LYS A 138 -10.36 -9.71 16.43
CA LYS A 138 -11.21 -8.61 16.93
C LYS A 138 -12.58 -8.53 16.27
N ARG A 139 -12.94 -9.48 15.41
CA ARG A 139 -14.23 -9.51 14.73
C ARG A 139 -15.35 -9.89 15.68
N GLU A 140 -16.40 -9.10 15.67
CA GLU A 140 -17.64 -9.37 16.42
C GLU A 140 -18.70 -9.99 15.50
N LYS A 141 -19.63 -10.77 16.09
CA LYS A 141 -20.75 -11.38 15.33
C LYS A 141 -21.68 -10.37 14.67
N LYS A 142 -21.71 -9.13 15.16
CA LYS A 142 -22.55 -8.04 14.63
C LYS A 142 -21.96 -7.36 13.38
N ASN A 143 -20.70 -7.66 12.99
CA ASN A 143 -20.06 -7.01 11.86
C ASN A 143 -20.79 -7.34 10.56
N ILE A 144 -21.17 -6.29 9.83
CA ILE A 144 -22.09 -6.39 8.69
C ILE A 144 -21.30 -6.66 7.41
N LYS A 145 -21.67 -7.72 6.68
CA LYS A 145 -21.10 -8.01 5.37
C LYS A 145 -21.51 -6.93 4.37
N PHE A 146 -20.51 -6.34 3.69
CA PHE A 146 -20.78 -5.36 2.64
C PHE A 146 -21.53 -6.01 1.48
N LYS A 147 -22.57 -5.33 0.99
CA LYS A 147 -23.33 -5.75 -0.20
C LYS A 147 -23.12 -4.72 -1.28
N VAL A 148 -22.66 -5.17 -2.45
CA VAL A 148 -22.52 -4.31 -3.61
C VAL A 148 -23.89 -3.76 -4.00
N PRO A 149 -24.08 -2.43 -4.08
CA PRO A 149 -25.33 -1.87 -4.55
C PRO A 149 -25.60 -2.23 -6.01
N LYS A 150 -26.86 -2.26 -6.40
CA LYS A 150 -27.25 -2.52 -7.80
C LYS A 150 -27.06 -1.30 -8.70
N LEU A 151 -27.07 -0.10 -8.12
CA LEU A 151 -26.97 1.16 -8.84
C LEU A 151 -25.71 1.92 -8.41
N CYS A 152 -25.14 2.69 -9.32
CA CYS A 152 -24.03 3.59 -9.04
C CYS A 152 -24.42 4.63 -7.97
N PRO A 153 -23.47 5.32 -7.33
CA PRO A 153 -23.78 6.41 -6.40
C PRO A 153 -24.64 7.54 -6.99
N CYS A 154 -24.59 7.73 -8.29
CA CYS A 154 -25.46 8.67 -9.01
C CYS A 154 -26.93 8.21 -9.07
N LYS A 155 -27.23 6.93 -8.78
CA LYS A 155 -28.56 6.29 -8.83
C LYS A 155 -29.18 6.17 -10.23
N GLU A 156 -28.47 6.54 -11.27
CA GLU A 156 -28.98 6.57 -12.65
C GLU A 156 -28.62 5.31 -13.45
N PHE A 157 -27.45 4.71 -13.15
CA PHE A 157 -26.92 3.60 -13.94
C PHE A 157 -26.70 2.35 -13.10
N PRO A 158 -26.93 1.14 -13.65
CA PRO A 158 -26.63 -0.11 -12.97
C PRO A 158 -25.12 -0.32 -12.86
N ILE A 159 -24.68 -0.97 -11.79
CA ILE A 159 -23.33 -1.47 -11.65
C ILE A 159 -23.23 -2.80 -12.38
N ILE A 160 -22.35 -2.89 -13.36
CA ILE A 160 -22.12 -4.08 -14.18
C ILE A 160 -20.72 -4.61 -13.87
N LYS A 161 -20.59 -5.91 -13.61
CA LYS A 161 -19.30 -6.57 -13.49
C LYS A 161 -18.87 -7.09 -14.87
N ASN A 162 -17.80 -6.55 -15.43
CA ASN A 162 -17.21 -7.09 -16.66
C ASN A 162 -16.42 -8.36 -16.31
N VAL A 163 -16.84 -9.49 -16.87
CA VAL A 163 -16.24 -10.82 -16.60
C VAL A 163 -14.80 -10.92 -17.14
N ASN A 164 -14.41 -10.05 -18.07
CA ASN A 164 -13.10 -10.08 -18.75
C ASN A 164 -12.10 -9.04 -18.21
N GLU A 165 -12.46 -8.24 -17.26
CA GLU A 165 -11.55 -7.27 -16.65
C GLU A 165 -11.32 -7.65 -15.19
N THR A 166 -10.14 -8.19 -14.91
CA THR A 166 -9.56 -8.19 -13.55
C THR A 166 -9.15 -6.74 -13.23
N VAL A 167 -10.07 -5.97 -12.70
CA VAL A 167 -9.75 -4.66 -12.14
C VAL A 167 -9.53 -4.80 -10.65
#